data_588c850001ad598ad671ebb76a68d4ac
#
_entry.id   588c850001ad598ad671ebb76a68d4ac
#
_cell.length_a   1.000
_cell.length_b   1.000
_cell.length_c   1.000
_cell.angle_alpha   90.00
_cell.angle_beta   90.00
_cell.angle_gamma   90.00
#
_symmetry.space_group_name_H-M   'P 1'
#
loop_
_entity.id
_entity.type
_entity.pdbx_description
1 polymer ?
#
loop_
_entity_poly.entity_id
_entity_poly.type
_entity_poly.pdbx_seq_one_letter_code
_entity_poly.pdbx_strand_id
1 'polypeptide(L)' 'MTVITRIKFLEERNEVLRRKAADLEELNAKQFDALHKSELKVQQLEAENASLRSRDES' A
#
# COMPACT_ATOMS: atom_id res chain seq x y z
N MET A 1 -18.32 -29.60 -22.93
CA MET A 1 -17.05 -29.42 -22.24
C MET A 1 -16.77 -30.64 -21.37
N THR A 2 -15.61 -31.25 -21.49
CA THR A 2 -15.21 -32.36 -20.64
C THR A 2 -14.80 -31.86 -19.25
N VAL A 3 -14.81 -32.75 -18.25
CA VAL A 3 -14.36 -32.44 -16.90
C VAL A 3 -12.91 -31.98 -16.93
N ILE A 4 -12.04 -32.62 -17.72
CA ILE A 4 -10.62 -32.26 -17.84
C ILE A 4 -10.46 -30.83 -18.39
N THR A 5 -11.22 -30.48 -19.43
CA THR A 5 -11.18 -29.12 -20.01
C THR A 5 -11.62 -28.08 -18.99
N ARG A 6 -12.65 -28.40 -18.23
CA ARG A 6 -13.14 -27.49 -17.17
C ARG A 6 -12.12 -27.29 -16.06
N ILE A 7 -11.44 -28.37 -15.65
CA ILE A 7 -10.39 -28.30 -14.64
C ILE A 7 -9.24 -27.41 -15.13
N LYS A 8 -8.78 -27.61 -16.37
CA LYS A 8 -7.72 -26.75 -16.94
C LYS A 8 -8.13 -25.30 -16.99
N PHE A 9 -9.35 -24.99 -17.38
CA PHE A 9 -9.87 -23.63 -17.39
C PHE A 9 -9.82 -23.00 -16.00
N LEU A 10 -10.26 -23.74 -14.99
CA LEU A 10 -10.26 -23.27 -13.60
C LEU A 10 -8.83 -23.08 -13.07
N GLU A 11 -7.91 -23.97 -13.40
CA GLU A 11 -6.51 -23.84 -13.02
C GLU A 11 -5.88 -22.59 -13.61
N GLU A 12 -6.11 -22.31 -14.89
CA GLU A 12 -5.63 -21.11 -15.55
C GLU A 12 -6.23 -19.86 -14.95
N ARG A 13 -7.52 -19.90 -14.64
CA ARG A 13 -8.23 -18.80 -13.99
C ARG A 13 -7.65 -18.53 -12.61
N ASN A 14 -7.38 -19.57 -11.85
CA ASN A 14 -6.78 -19.45 -10.51
C ASN A 14 -5.38 -18.86 -10.58
N GLU A 15 -4.60 -19.22 -11.58
CA GLU A 15 -3.27 -18.64 -11.78
C GLU A 15 -3.34 -17.13 -12.03
N VAL A 16 -4.26 -16.70 -12.87
CA VAL A 16 -4.49 -15.28 -13.13
C VAL A 16 -4.89 -14.55 -11.84
N LEU A 17 -5.77 -15.15 -11.05
CA LEU A 17 -6.22 -14.55 -9.79
C LEU A 17 -5.11 -14.47 -8.77
N ARG A 18 -4.23 -15.46 -8.69
CA ARG A 18 -3.05 -15.42 -7.80
C ARG A 18 -2.11 -14.29 -8.17
N ARG A 19 -1.87 -14.08 -9.47
CA ARG A 19 -1.03 -12.98 -9.95
C ARG A 19 -1.62 -11.63 -9.60
N LYS A 20 -2.93 -11.48 -9.79
CA LYS A 20 -3.63 -10.25 -9.40
C LYS A 20 -3.53 -9.99 -7.91
N ALA A 21 -3.69 -11.03 -7.10
CA ALA A 21 -3.56 -10.90 -5.65
C ALA A 21 -2.15 -10.48 -5.25
N ALA A 22 -1.12 -11.07 -5.86
CA ALA A 22 0.27 -10.69 -5.59
C ALA A 22 0.55 -9.24 -5.98
N ASP A 23 0.05 -8.79 -7.15
CA ASP A 23 0.21 -7.42 -7.61
C ASP A 23 -0.47 -6.42 -6.67
N LEU A 24 -1.67 -6.75 -6.18
CA LEU A 24 -2.38 -5.91 -5.23
C LEU A 24 -1.68 -5.84 -3.88
N GLU A 25 -1.12 -6.93 -3.40
CA GLU A 25 -0.33 -6.94 -2.17
C GLU A 25 0.89 -6.05 -2.29
N GLU A 26 1.59 -6.11 -3.42
CA GLU A 26 2.74 -5.25 -3.67
C GLU A 26 2.35 -3.77 -3.71
N LEU A 27 1.26 -3.45 -4.41
CA LEU A 27 0.75 -2.09 -4.48
C LEU A 27 0.36 -1.57 -3.11
N ASN A 28 -0.33 -2.39 -2.31
CA ASN A 28 -0.73 -2.02 -0.97
C ASN A 28 0.48 -1.77 -0.06
N ALA A 29 1.53 -2.57 -0.19
CA ALA A 29 2.76 -2.37 0.58
C ALA A 29 3.42 -1.03 0.22
N LYS A 30 3.46 -0.67 -1.07
CA LYS A 30 3.99 0.62 -1.52
C LYS A 30 3.17 1.79 -1.01
N GLN A 31 1.84 1.67 -1.04
CA GLN A 31 0.94 2.71 -0.54
C GLN A 31 1.09 2.90 0.97
N PHE A 32 1.21 1.81 1.71
CA PHE A 32 1.45 1.84 3.15
C PHE A 32 2.75 2.57 3.48
N ASP A 33 3.82 2.25 2.77
CA ASP A 33 5.12 2.88 2.95
C ASP A 33 5.07 4.38 2.65
N ALA A 34 4.42 4.77 1.56
CA ALA A 34 4.24 6.18 1.20
C ALA A 34 3.44 6.94 2.25
N LEU A 35 2.37 6.33 2.77
CA LEU A 35 1.55 6.92 3.83
C LEU A 35 2.37 7.12 5.10
N HIS A 36 3.14 6.12 5.49
CA HIS A 36 4.00 6.19 6.67
C HIS A 36 5.01 7.33 6.56
N LYS A 37 5.65 7.48 5.41
CA LYS A 37 6.58 8.59 5.16
C LYS A 37 5.89 9.95 5.24
N SER A 38 4.68 10.05 4.72
CA SER A 38 3.89 11.28 4.80
C SER A 38 3.52 11.64 6.24
N GLU A 39 3.16 10.65 7.04
CA GLU A 39 2.85 10.84 8.46
C GLU A 39 4.07 11.34 9.24
N LEU A 40 5.26 10.76 8.96
CA LEU A 40 6.50 11.24 9.57
C LEU A 40 6.79 12.69 9.20
N LYS A 41 6.54 13.06 7.95
CA LYS A 41 6.72 14.44 7.48
C LYS A 41 5.80 15.41 8.22
N VAL A 42 4.54 15.02 8.41
CA VAL A 42 3.59 15.83 9.19
C VAL A 42 4.08 16.01 10.61
N GLN A 43 4.53 14.95 11.27
CA GLN A 43 5.06 15.03 12.63
C GLN A 43 6.27 15.97 12.73
N GLN A 44 7.18 15.91 11.76
CA GLN A 44 8.34 16.80 11.69
C GLN A 44 7.91 18.26 11.57
N LEU A 45 6.95 18.54 10.69
CA LEU A 45 6.45 19.90 10.48
C LEU A 45 5.70 20.43 11.71
N GLU A 46 4.94 19.59 12.38
CA GLU A 46 4.26 19.97 13.63
C GLU A 46 5.27 20.33 14.72
N ALA A 47 6.33 19.53 14.85
CA ALA A 47 7.40 19.81 15.80
C ALA A 47 8.13 21.11 15.47
N GLU A 48 8.42 21.34 14.19
CA GLU A 48 9.05 22.57 13.73
C GLU A 48 8.16 23.78 14.00
N ASN A 49 6.87 23.66 13.71
CA ASN A 49 5.91 24.75 13.96
C ASN A 49 5.79 25.07 15.45
N ALA A 50 5.78 24.04 16.30
CA ALA A 50 5.75 24.23 17.74
C ALA A 50 7.00 24.99 18.23
N SER A 51 8.16 24.63 17.67
CA SER A 51 9.42 25.33 17.98
C SER A 51 9.38 26.81 17.55
N LEU A 52 8.85 27.07 16.35
CA LEU A 52 8.73 28.44 15.83
C LEU A 52 7.76 29.29 16.66
N ARG A 53 6.65 28.72 17.10
CA ARG A 53 5.69 29.41 17.99
C ARG A 53 6.34 29.77 19.31
N SER A 54 7.12 28.84 19.85
CA SER A 54 7.84 29.08 21.11
C SER A 54 8.80 30.23 20.98
N ARG A 55 9.47 30.39 19.85
CA ARG A 55 10.36 31.55 19.60
C ARG A 55 9.60 32.84 19.47
N ASP A 56 8.44 32.81 18.83
CA ASP A 56 7.61 33.99 18.61
C ASP A 56 7.03 34.50 19.91
N GLU A 57 6.70 33.61 20.84
CA GLU A 57 6.13 33.94 22.15
C GLU A 57 7.18 34.44 23.16
N SER A 58 8.41 34.11 22.92
CA SER A 58 9.50 34.58 23.80
C SER A 58 10.01 35.93 23.35
#